data_ecc359c9b7a937995235ad4b9dc5d05f
#
_entry.id   ecc359c9b7a937995235ad4b9dc5d05f
#
_cell.length_a   1.000
_cell.length_b   1.000
_cell.length_c   1.000
_cell.angle_alpha   90.00
_cell.angle_beta   90.00
_cell.angle_gamma   90.00
#
_symmetry.space_group_name_H-M   'P 1'
#
loop_
_entity.id
_entity.type
_entity.pdbx_description
1 polymer ?
#
loop_
_entity_poly.entity_id
_entity_poly.type
_entity_poly.pdbx_seq_one_letter_code
_entity_poly.pdbx_strand_id
1 'polypeptide(L)'
;MPTSRRAFLGASAALLAASCSGTPDALGLRRSVRVAVSWSGQELRAFHSVLDNLGRLDYPVEVVPLGDDISTAFGPRSARRPDLVMLPQPGLVAEHRSDLESMPDDLAGRGRALLWDELLVADGTTYGLPFKTANKSAVWYRPSVLEKAGLEPPTQWSEWLNVNRSLAASGIRPLALAAGDGWVLTDFLENVLLGSSPSTYQALATAAHPRLSEQPAFAAALRLLGTMWSAPGVLAGGVERSLVQQFPDAIVEVFGHRRAAMVLASDFAEPVVRSFAANPGDIAMFTFPPMSPGTAAPVVVGGDVMVLPKPAGDDARDLVRRLAAPAAVDPWIAAGGFLADGRTTGYSPELTRLAKQLVTPTASLQFDLSDRLGRLGDINGLWRVLTGFLVRIGGRGSDVVPDATEAALAELKKVES
;
A
#
# COMPACT_ATOMS: atom_id res chain seq x y z
N MET A 1 -46.96 -54.64 16.96
CA MET A 1 -45.65 -54.85 16.36
C MET A 1 -44.96 -53.47 16.30
N PRO A 2 -43.83 -53.23 16.99
CA PRO A 2 -43.22 -51.94 17.00
C PRO A 2 -42.28 -51.77 15.78
N THR A 3 -42.53 -50.78 14.95
CA THR A 3 -41.67 -50.36 13.85
C THR A 3 -40.41 -49.74 14.38
N SER A 4 -39.28 -50.30 13.99
CA SER A 4 -37.95 -49.99 14.48
C SER A 4 -37.50 -48.56 14.10
N ARG A 5 -37.02 -47.81 15.08
CA ARG A 5 -36.39 -46.45 14.92
C ARG A 5 -35.22 -46.41 13.94
N ARG A 6 -34.71 -47.56 13.50
CA ARG A 6 -33.59 -47.65 12.54
C ARG A 6 -34.00 -47.43 11.07
N ALA A 7 -35.28 -47.64 10.73
CA ALA A 7 -35.74 -47.40 9.35
C ALA A 7 -36.00 -45.94 9.04
N PHE A 8 -36.16 -45.06 10.05
CA PHE A 8 -36.41 -43.61 9.84
C PHE A 8 -35.13 -42.81 9.65
N LEU A 9 -33.99 -43.26 10.16
CA LEU A 9 -32.70 -42.61 10.03
C LEU A 9 -32.01 -42.89 8.67
N GLY A 10 -32.38 -43.96 7.98
CA GLY A 10 -31.84 -44.31 6.66
C GLY A 10 -32.45 -43.49 5.51
N ALA A 11 -33.69 -43.04 5.63
CA ALA A 11 -34.38 -42.27 4.59
C ALA A 11 -33.98 -40.75 4.62
N SER A 12 -33.59 -40.23 5.78
CA SER A 12 -33.19 -38.83 5.93
C SER A 12 -31.74 -38.55 5.46
N ALA A 13 -30.86 -39.56 5.49
CA ALA A 13 -29.47 -39.41 5.02
C ALA A 13 -29.34 -39.45 3.49
N ALA A 14 -30.28 -40.13 2.79
CA ALA A 14 -30.27 -40.19 1.34
C ALA A 14 -30.79 -38.91 0.66
N LEU A 15 -31.63 -38.12 1.35
CA LEU A 15 -32.15 -36.84 0.85
C LEU A 15 -31.14 -35.68 1.04
N LEU A 16 -30.19 -35.78 1.98
CA LEU A 16 -29.14 -34.77 2.20
C LEU A 16 -27.91 -34.98 1.30
N ALA A 17 -27.69 -36.17 0.76
CA ALA A 17 -26.61 -36.47 -0.17
C ALA A 17 -26.92 -36.09 -1.64
N ALA A 18 -28.20 -35.89 -1.98
CA ALA A 18 -28.61 -35.50 -3.33
C ALA A 18 -28.64 -33.98 -3.56
N SER A 19 -28.44 -33.17 -2.51
CA SER A 19 -28.50 -31.70 -2.61
C SER A 19 -27.13 -31.01 -2.81
N CYS A 20 -26.02 -31.77 -2.85
CA CYS A 20 -24.67 -31.19 -3.00
C CYS A 20 -24.01 -31.39 -4.37
N SER A 21 -24.71 -31.95 -5.38
CA SER A 21 -24.15 -32.17 -6.72
C SER A 21 -24.88 -31.44 -7.85
N GLY A 22 -25.75 -30.50 -7.53
CA GLY A 22 -26.28 -29.56 -8.53
C GLY A 22 -25.22 -28.52 -8.83
N THR A 23 -24.60 -28.58 -10.03
CA THR A 23 -23.80 -27.47 -10.54
C THR A 23 -24.69 -26.22 -10.60
N PRO A 24 -24.17 -25.01 -10.29
CA PRO A 24 -24.96 -23.75 -10.36
C PRO A 24 -25.65 -23.56 -11.73
N ASP A 25 -25.09 -24.11 -12.79
CA ASP A 25 -25.64 -24.11 -14.16
C ASP A 25 -27.00 -24.84 -14.27
N ALA A 26 -27.26 -25.85 -13.42
CA ALA A 26 -28.53 -26.59 -13.45
C ALA A 26 -29.71 -25.77 -12.90
N LEU A 27 -29.45 -24.66 -12.19
CA LEU A 27 -30.48 -23.78 -11.62
C LEU A 27 -30.59 -22.44 -12.41
N GLY A 28 -29.89 -22.27 -13.52
CA GLY A 28 -29.88 -21.02 -14.29
C GLY A 28 -29.30 -19.82 -13.53
N LEU A 29 -28.62 -20.05 -12.40
CA LEU A 29 -27.94 -19.02 -11.63
C LEU A 29 -26.57 -18.78 -12.28
N ARG A 30 -26.35 -17.59 -12.83
CA ARG A 30 -25.03 -17.18 -13.31
C ARG A 30 -24.02 -17.22 -12.16
N ARG A 31 -22.84 -17.78 -12.43
CA ARG A 31 -21.71 -17.78 -11.51
C ARG A 31 -21.32 -16.32 -11.21
N SER A 32 -21.07 -15.98 -9.94
CA SER A 32 -20.56 -14.67 -9.58
C SER A 32 -19.12 -14.49 -10.04
N VAL A 33 -18.78 -13.28 -10.50
CA VAL A 33 -17.40 -12.85 -10.70
C VAL A 33 -16.80 -12.54 -9.33
N ARG A 34 -15.77 -13.27 -8.95
CA ARG A 34 -15.09 -13.10 -7.66
C ARG A 34 -13.90 -12.17 -7.79
N VAL A 35 -13.92 -11.07 -7.03
CA VAL A 35 -12.88 -10.04 -7.03
C VAL A 35 -12.13 -10.08 -5.71
N ALA A 36 -10.88 -10.51 -5.71
CA ALA A 36 -10.02 -10.44 -4.54
C ALA A 36 -9.43 -9.03 -4.42
N VAL A 37 -9.45 -8.50 -3.18
CA VAL A 37 -8.94 -7.16 -2.86
C VAL A 37 -8.11 -7.22 -1.57
N SER A 38 -7.13 -6.31 -1.43
CA SER A 38 -6.41 -6.11 -0.16
C SER A 38 -7.14 -5.16 0.79
N TRP A 39 -8.10 -4.41 0.29
CA TRP A 39 -8.76 -3.32 1.02
C TRP A 39 -9.71 -3.82 2.11
N SER A 40 -9.78 -3.04 3.17
CA SER A 40 -10.71 -3.22 4.28
C SER A 40 -11.41 -1.89 4.65
N GLY A 41 -12.33 -1.92 5.59
CA GLY A 41 -12.92 -0.73 6.18
C GLY A 41 -13.49 0.28 5.17
N GLN A 42 -12.93 1.49 5.13
CA GLN A 42 -13.40 2.57 4.26
C GLN A 42 -13.12 2.33 2.78
N GLU A 43 -11.94 1.80 2.44
CA GLU A 43 -11.57 1.51 1.06
C GLU A 43 -12.47 0.42 0.45
N LEU A 44 -12.78 -0.64 1.21
CA LEU A 44 -13.70 -1.67 0.78
C LEU A 44 -15.10 -1.12 0.50
N ARG A 45 -15.60 -0.21 1.37
CA ARG A 45 -16.89 0.46 1.14
C ARG A 45 -16.86 1.34 -0.11
N ALA A 46 -15.77 2.08 -0.32
CA ALA A 46 -15.59 2.92 -1.50
C ALA A 46 -15.56 2.07 -2.79
N PHE A 47 -14.90 0.91 -2.76
CA PHE A 47 -14.93 -0.03 -3.89
C PHE A 47 -16.33 -0.56 -4.18
N HIS A 48 -17.13 -0.88 -3.16
CA HIS A 48 -18.54 -1.24 -3.38
C HIS A 48 -19.31 -0.11 -4.06
N SER A 49 -19.07 1.16 -3.67
CA SER A 49 -19.69 2.31 -4.36
C SER A 49 -19.24 2.44 -5.82
N VAL A 50 -17.99 2.05 -6.15
CA VAL A 50 -17.53 1.94 -7.54
C VAL A 50 -18.33 0.87 -8.28
N LEU A 51 -18.49 -0.32 -7.71
CA LEU A 51 -19.26 -1.40 -8.33
C LEU A 51 -20.72 -1.00 -8.57
N ASP A 52 -21.36 -0.33 -7.61
CA ASP A 52 -22.72 0.20 -7.73
C ASP A 52 -22.83 1.24 -8.85
N ASN A 53 -21.76 2.01 -9.11
CA ASN A 53 -21.70 3.03 -10.16
C ASN A 53 -21.54 2.44 -11.57
N LEU A 54 -21.14 1.17 -11.71
CA LEU A 54 -21.00 0.53 -13.03
C LEU A 54 -22.32 0.29 -13.77
N GLY A 55 -23.46 0.55 -13.11
CA GLY A 55 -24.79 0.28 -13.62
C GLY A 55 -25.14 -1.21 -13.61
N ARG A 56 -26.08 -1.61 -14.46
CA ARG A 56 -26.55 -3.01 -14.48
C ARG A 56 -25.47 -3.94 -15.03
N LEU A 57 -25.09 -4.92 -14.21
CA LEU A 57 -24.30 -6.07 -14.63
C LEU A 57 -25.24 -7.27 -14.85
N ASP A 58 -24.91 -8.09 -15.86
CA ASP A 58 -25.67 -9.32 -16.14
C ASP A 58 -25.22 -10.51 -15.29
N TYR A 59 -24.27 -10.30 -14.39
CA TYR A 59 -23.67 -11.25 -13.46
C TYR A 59 -23.52 -10.62 -12.08
N PRO A 60 -23.60 -11.40 -10.99
CA PRO A 60 -23.29 -10.91 -9.66
C PRO A 60 -21.77 -10.78 -9.45
N VAL A 61 -21.36 -9.81 -8.62
CA VAL A 61 -19.97 -9.63 -8.20
C VAL A 61 -19.84 -9.98 -6.71
N GLU A 62 -18.89 -10.85 -6.38
CA GLU A 62 -18.52 -11.20 -4.99
C GLU A 62 -17.15 -10.60 -4.69
N VAL A 63 -17.06 -9.65 -3.76
CA VAL A 63 -15.80 -9.07 -3.31
C VAL A 63 -15.25 -9.88 -2.15
N VAL A 64 -13.98 -10.32 -2.26
CA VAL A 64 -13.29 -11.16 -1.28
C VAL A 64 -12.11 -10.38 -0.70
N PRO A 65 -12.22 -9.79 0.50
CA PRO A 65 -11.12 -9.12 1.14
C PRO A 65 -10.10 -10.14 1.67
N LEU A 66 -8.85 -10.06 1.21
CA LEU A 66 -7.75 -10.93 1.61
C LEU A 66 -6.68 -10.20 2.45
N GLY A 67 -6.72 -8.86 2.49
CA GLY A 67 -5.72 -8.07 3.20
C GLY A 67 -4.30 -8.35 2.69
N ASP A 68 -3.36 -8.50 3.61
CA ASP A 68 -1.94 -8.77 3.29
C ASP A 68 -1.73 -10.18 2.71
N ASP A 69 -2.71 -11.08 2.82
CA ASP A 69 -2.66 -12.43 2.25
C ASP A 69 -3.08 -12.48 0.77
N ILE A 70 -3.08 -11.34 0.06
CA ILE A 70 -3.55 -11.23 -1.34
C ILE A 70 -2.80 -12.19 -2.28
N SER A 71 -1.55 -12.53 -2.02
CA SER A 71 -0.77 -13.52 -2.78
C SER A 71 -1.40 -14.92 -2.78
N THR A 72 -2.24 -15.24 -1.79
CA THR A 72 -2.99 -16.51 -1.75
C THR A 72 -4.01 -16.65 -2.87
N ALA A 73 -4.39 -15.53 -3.52
CA ALA A 73 -5.24 -15.52 -4.70
C ALA A 73 -4.66 -16.34 -5.87
N PHE A 74 -3.34 -16.51 -5.94
CA PHE A 74 -2.61 -17.26 -6.97
C PHE A 74 -2.33 -18.72 -6.58
N GLY A 75 -2.77 -19.16 -5.40
CA GLY A 75 -2.59 -20.54 -4.90
C GLY A 75 -3.23 -21.62 -5.76
N PRO A 76 -3.12 -22.91 -5.36
CA PRO A 76 -3.62 -24.05 -6.14
C PRO A 76 -5.07 -23.85 -6.56
N ARG A 77 -5.40 -24.32 -7.78
CA ARG A 77 -6.75 -24.23 -8.38
C ARG A 77 -7.80 -24.84 -7.46
N SER A 78 -8.46 -24.01 -6.64
CA SER A 78 -9.62 -24.38 -5.85
C SER A 78 -10.89 -23.85 -6.52
N ALA A 79 -12.04 -24.44 -6.19
CA ALA A 79 -13.36 -23.93 -6.61
C ALA A 79 -13.65 -22.49 -6.12
N ARG A 80 -12.76 -21.92 -5.32
CA ARG A 80 -12.87 -20.58 -4.73
C ARG A 80 -11.84 -19.58 -5.27
N ARG A 81 -11.12 -19.90 -6.35
CA ARG A 81 -10.14 -18.96 -6.96
C ARG A 81 -10.86 -17.70 -7.44
N PRO A 82 -10.30 -16.49 -7.20
CA PRO A 82 -10.85 -15.25 -7.74
C PRO A 82 -10.72 -15.20 -9.27
N ASP A 83 -11.66 -14.51 -9.91
CA ASP A 83 -11.69 -14.26 -11.35
C ASP A 83 -10.96 -12.97 -11.72
N LEU A 84 -10.86 -12.03 -10.75
CA LEU A 84 -10.13 -10.76 -10.84
C LEU A 84 -9.40 -10.53 -9.51
N VAL A 85 -8.18 -10.03 -9.56
CA VAL A 85 -7.42 -9.63 -8.37
C VAL A 85 -7.02 -8.17 -8.50
N MET A 86 -7.31 -7.39 -7.46
CA MET A 86 -6.75 -6.05 -7.24
C MET A 86 -5.46 -6.22 -6.44
N LEU A 87 -4.33 -6.21 -7.15
CA LEU A 87 -3.03 -6.54 -6.60
C LEU A 87 -2.30 -5.28 -6.14
N PRO A 88 -2.02 -5.10 -4.83
CA PRO A 88 -1.36 -3.90 -4.30
C PRO A 88 0.15 -3.87 -4.53
N GLN A 89 0.72 -5.00 -4.96
CA GLN A 89 2.14 -5.17 -5.25
C GLN A 89 2.33 -5.52 -6.74
N PRO A 90 2.39 -4.53 -7.63
CA PRO A 90 2.48 -4.76 -9.07
C PRO A 90 3.69 -5.57 -9.52
N GLY A 91 4.78 -5.59 -8.73
CA GLY A 91 5.95 -6.43 -8.98
C GLY A 91 5.65 -7.93 -9.02
N LEU A 92 4.60 -8.39 -8.29
CA LEU A 92 4.13 -9.78 -8.33
C LEU A 92 3.54 -10.20 -9.67
N VAL A 93 3.21 -9.25 -10.56
CA VAL A 93 2.77 -9.57 -11.92
C VAL A 93 3.83 -10.37 -12.67
N ALA A 94 5.10 -10.00 -12.54
CA ALA A 94 6.20 -10.73 -13.16
C ALA A 94 6.36 -12.15 -12.58
N GLU A 95 6.21 -12.30 -11.26
CA GLU A 95 6.33 -13.59 -10.56
C GLU A 95 5.20 -14.56 -10.95
N HIS A 96 3.97 -14.06 -11.06
CA HIS A 96 2.77 -14.87 -11.35
C HIS A 96 2.37 -14.86 -12.83
N ARG A 97 3.19 -14.32 -13.74
CA ARG A 97 2.86 -14.17 -15.16
C ARG A 97 2.31 -15.44 -15.83
N SER A 98 2.86 -16.59 -15.49
CA SER A 98 2.39 -17.89 -16.02
C SER A 98 0.94 -18.20 -15.65
N ASP A 99 0.46 -17.67 -14.53
CA ASP A 99 -0.89 -17.88 -13.99
C ASP A 99 -1.87 -16.77 -14.37
N LEU A 100 -1.40 -15.75 -15.13
CA LEU A 100 -2.21 -14.61 -15.55
C LEU A 100 -2.59 -14.71 -17.04
N GLU A 101 -3.82 -14.27 -17.34
CA GLU A 101 -4.25 -13.97 -18.70
C GLU A 101 -3.72 -12.59 -19.14
N SER A 102 -3.60 -12.39 -20.44
CA SER A 102 -3.41 -11.04 -21.00
C SER A 102 -4.64 -10.18 -20.76
N MET A 103 -4.41 -8.88 -20.60
CA MET A 103 -5.50 -7.93 -20.60
C MET A 103 -6.20 -7.88 -21.97
N PRO A 104 -7.50 -7.53 -22.03
CA PRO A 104 -8.21 -7.33 -23.28
C PRO A 104 -7.47 -6.35 -24.19
N ASP A 105 -7.40 -6.66 -25.50
CA ASP A 105 -6.62 -5.88 -26.49
C ASP A 105 -7.08 -4.42 -26.58
N ASP A 106 -8.37 -4.16 -26.40
CA ASP A 106 -8.97 -2.82 -26.38
C ASP A 106 -8.53 -1.97 -25.17
N LEU A 107 -7.94 -2.59 -24.15
CA LEU A 107 -7.40 -1.95 -22.95
C LEU A 107 -5.86 -1.94 -22.93
N ALA A 108 -5.22 -2.95 -23.54
CA ALA A 108 -3.77 -3.12 -23.52
C ALA A 108 -3.00 -1.91 -24.10
N GLY A 109 -3.56 -1.24 -25.12
CA GLY A 109 -2.98 -0.05 -25.76
C GLY A 109 -3.38 1.29 -25.14
N ARG A 110 -4.16 1.32 -24.06
CA ARG A 110 -4.54 2.59 -23.43
C ARG A 110 -3.32 3.25 -22.78
N GLY A 111 -3.18 4.56 -23.03
CA GLY A 111 -2.11 5.38 -22.44
C GLY A 111 -2.13 5.29 -20.93
N ARG A 112 -1.06 4.80 -20.35
CA ARG A 112 -0.75 4.80 -18.93
C ARG A 112 0.63 5.42 -18.74
N ALA A 113 0.98 5.83 -17.54
CA ALA A 113 2.32 6.31 -17.26
C ALA A 113 3.36 5.21 -17.56
N LEU A 114 4.48 5.56 -18.20
CA LEU A 114 5.56 4.62 -18.56
C LEU A 114 6.05 3.78 -17.38
N LEU A 115 5.98 4.34 -16.17
CA LEU A 115 6.32 3.67 -14.93
C LEU A 115 5.56 2.34 -14.72
N TRP A 116 4.30 2.27 -15.17
CA TRP A 116 3.48 1.06 -15.10
C TRP A 116 3.88 0.02 -16.15
N ASP A 117 4.34 0.45 -17.33
CA ASP A 117 4.70 -0.48 -18.41
C ASP A 117 5.86 -1.40 -18.01
N GLU A 118 6.82 -0.89 -17.24
CA GLU A 118 7.93 -1.70 -16.72
C GLU A 118 7.49 -2.87 -15.84
N LEU A 119 6.32 -2.77 -15.18
CA LEU A 119 5.80 -3.77 -14.25
C LEU A 119 4.74 -4.66 -14.87
N LEU A 120 3.95 -4.11 -15.82
CA LEU A 120 2.72 -4.74 -16.30
C LEU A 120 2.84 -5.30 -17.70
N VAL A 121 3.92 -4.98 -18.44
CA VAL A 121 4.13 -5.46 -19.80
C VAL A 121 5.35 -6.37 -19.85
N ALA A 122 5.18 -7.56 -20.45
CA ALA A 122 6.27 -8.48 -20.71
C ALA A 122 6.11 -9.08 -22.12
N ASP A 123 7.20 -9.09 -22.89
CA ASP A 123 7.22 -9.61 -24.27
C ASP A 123 6.10 -9.01 -25.16
N GLY A 124 5.83 -7.72 -24.99
CA GLY A 124 4.78 -6.98 -25.71
C GLY A 124 3.35 -7.31 -25.27
N THR A 125 3.17 -8.15 -24.24
CA THR A 125 1.86 -8.53 -23.69
C THR A 125 1.60 -7.81 -22.39
N THR A 126 0.42 -7.21 -22.24
CA THR A 126 -0.03 -6.53 -21.01
C THR A 126 -0.74 -7.52 -20.10
N TYR A 127 -0.26 -7.70 -18.87
CA TYR A 127 -0.79 -8.64 -17.87
C TYR A 127 -1.56 -7.96 -16.73
N GLY A 128 -1.52 -6.66 -16.65
CA GLY A 128 -2.25 -5.88 -15.64
C GLY A 128 -2.59 -4.48 -16.11
N LEU A 129 -3.54 -3.84 -15.44
CA LEU A 129 -3.92 -2.45 -15.67
C LEU A 129 -3.91 -1.69 -14.34
N PRO A 130 -3.36 -0.47 -14.26
CA PRO A 130 -3.49 0.36 -13.08
C PRO A 130 -4.97 0.60 -12.76
N PHE A 131 -5.34 0.41 -11.50
CA PHE A 131 -6.66 0.76 -10.99
C PHE A 131 -6.59 1.97 -10.07
N LYS A 132 -5.70 1.91 -9.09
CA LYS A 132 -5.46 2.98 -8.13
C LYS A 132 -3.96 3.27 -8.10
N THR A 133 -3.58 4.53 -8.18
CA THR A 133 -2.20 4.99 -7.99
C THR A 133 -2.08 5.56 -6.59
N ALA A 134 -0.94 5.42 -5.96
CA ALA A 134 -0.65 5.98 -4.64
C ALA A 134 0.61 6.83 -4.65
N ASN A 135 0.60 7.93 -3.90
CA ASN A 135 1.78 8.73 -3.57
C ASN A 135 2.18 8.46 -2.12
N LYS A 136 3.27 7.70 -1.95
CA LYS A 136 3.76 7.25 -0.63
C LYS A 136 4.75 8.23 0.01
N SER A 137 4.77 9.49 -0.45
CA SER A 137 5.72 10.52 0.00
C SER A 137 5.01 11.72 0.67
N ALA A 138 3.92 11.48 1.36
CA ALA A 138 3.14 12.52 2.03
C ALA A 138 3.27 12.42 3.56
N VAL A 139 3.40 13.58 4.22
CA VAL A 139 3.39 13.70 5.68
C VAL A 139 2.21 14.56 6.09
N TRP A 140 1.25 13.95 6.74
CA TRP A 140 0.07 14.63 7.27
C TRP A 140 0.36 15.17 8.66
N TYR A 141 -0.09 16.40 8.95
CA TYR A 141 0.20 17.04 10.22
C TYR A 141 -0.93 17.99 10.64
N ARG A 142 -0.89 18.41 11.90
CA ARG A 142 -1.78 19.43 12.44
C ARG A 142 -1.08 20.79 12.48
N PRO A 143 -1.47 21.77 11.63
CA PRO A 143 -0.90 23.12 11.62
C PRO A 143 -0.87 23.78 12.98
N SER A 144 -1.97 23.68 13.76
CA SER A 144 -2.07 24.28 15.08
C SER A 144 -0.98 23.87 16.06
N VAL A 145 -0.36 22.70 15.86
CA VAL A 145 0.74 22.22 16.72
C VAL A 145 2.04 22.94 16.38
N LEU A 146 2.35 23.08 15.09
CA LEU A 146 3.55 23.77 14.64
C LEU A 146 3.45 25.27 14.94
N GLU A 147 2.32 25.90 14.64
CA GLU A 147 2.06 27.31 14.92
C GLU A 147 2.23 27.65 16.40
N LYS A 148 1.66 26.83 17.32
CA LYS A 148 1.82 27.03 18.78
C LYS A 148 3.28 26.89 19.25
N ALA A 149 4.08 26.10 18.54
CA ALA A 149 5.50 25.93 18.80
C ALA A 149 6.37 26.98 18.09
N GLY A 150 5.78 27.88 17.30
CA GLY A 150 6.52 28.85 16.46
C GLY A 150 7.36 28.21 15.37
N LEU A 151 6.88 27.07 14.84
CA LEU A 151 7.56 26.28 13.82
C LEU A 151 6.78 26.30 12.50
N GLU A 152 7.52 26.21 11.40
CA GLU A 152 6.96 26.04 10.05
C GLU A 152 7.11 24.57 9.58
N PRO A 153 6.29 24.13 8.63
CA PRO A 153 6.46 22.84 8.00
C PRO A 153 7.85 22.75 7.35
N PRO A 154 8.58 21.61 7.53
CA PRO A 154 9.94 21.50 7.03
C PRO A 154 9.97 21.42 5.51
N THR A 155 10.92 22.13 4.89
CA THR A 155 11.17 22.12 3.45
C THR A 155 12.39 21.28 3.06
N GLN A 156 13.16 20.81 4.08
CA GLN A 156 14.32 19.96 3.93
C GLN A 156 14.40 18.94 5.06
N TRP A 157 15.09 17.82 4.84
CA TRP A 157 15.29 16.76 5.84
C TRP A 157 15.91 17.28 7.15
N SER A 158 16.92 18.12 7.06
CA SER A 158 17.58 18.70 8.25
C SER A 158 16.63 19.58 9.07
N GLU A 159 15.72 20.29 8.42
CA GLU A 159 14.70 21.09 9.10
C GLU A 159 13.69 20.16 9.78
N TRP A 160 13.31 19.04 9.15
CA TRP A 160 12.40 18.07 9.78
C TRP A 160 12.99 17.48 11.06
N LEU A 161 14.28 17.14 11.06
CA LEU A 161 14.98 16.72 12.27
C LEU A 161 14.97 17.82 13.35
N ASN A 162 15.10 19.10 12.98
CA ASN A 162 15.05 20.23 13.89
C ASN A 162 13.65 20.45 14.46
N VAL A 163 12.60 20.37 13.61
CA VAL A 163 11.19 20.43 14.03
C VAL A 163 10.90 19.32 15.03
N ASN A 164 11.31 18.08 14.73
CA ASN A 164 11.12 16.94 15.64
C ASN A 164 11.79 17.17 16.99
N ARG A 165 13.01 17.69 17.00
CA ARG A 165 13.77 17.98 18.23
C ARG A 165 13.09 19.07 19.06
N SER A 166 12.64 20.14 18.42
CA SER A 166 11.98 21.28 19.08
C SER A 166 10.65 20.87 19.69
N LEU A 167 9.84 20.10 18.98
CA LEU A 167 8.58 19.56 19.48
C LEU A 167 8.83 18.62 20.67
N ALA A 168 9.78 17.68 20.54
CA ALA A 168 10.12 16.74 21.62
C ALA A 168 10.61 17.48 22.89
N ALA A 169 11.44 18.51 22.74
CA ALA A 169 11.91 19.34 23.84
C ALA A 169 10.77 20.10 24.54
N SER A 170 9.69 20.41 23.82
CA SER A 170 8.46 21.03 24.35
C SER A 170 7.46 20.00 24.90
N GLY A 171 7.84 18.72 25.00
CA GLY A 171 6.98 17.66 25.49
C GLY A 171 5.94 17.16 24.47
N ILE A 172 5.96 17.65 23.24
CA ILE A 172 5.08 17.23 22.16
C ILE A 172 5.75 16.08 21.40
N ARG A 173 5.04 14.97 21.20
CA ARG A 173 5.55 13.86 20.38
C ARG A 173 5.44 14.21 18.90
N PRO A 174 6.54 14.31 18.14
CA PRO A 174 6.49 14.72 16.76
C PRO A 174 5.79 13.71 15.87
N LEU A 175 6.10 12.41 15.99
CA LEU A 175 5.80 11.41 14.98
C LEU A 175 4.99 10.24 15.55
N ALA A 176 3.85 9.93 14.92
CA ALA A 176 3.21 8.62 15.01
C ALA A 176 3.80 7.71 13.93
N LEU A 177 4.12 6.45 14.28
CA LEU A 177 4.75 5.50 13.38
C LEU A 177 3.99 4.17 13.38
N ALA A 178 3.46 3.77 12.23
CA ALA A 178 2.74 2.53 12.03
C ALA A 178 3.71 1.38 11.68
N ALA A 179 4.44 0.88 12.68
CA ALA A 179 5.39 -0.20 12.43
C ALA A 179 4.74 -1.60 12.51
N GLY A 180 3.47 -1.70 12.93
CA GLY A 180 2.73 -2.96 12.96
C GLY A 180 2.45 -3.52 11.56
N ASP A 181 2.29 -2.66 10.57
CA ASP A 181 2.06 -3.06 9.18
C ASP A 181 3.36 -3.26 8.38
N GLY A 182 4.53 -2.99 8.95
CA GLY A 182 5.84 -3.20 8.32
C GLY A 182 6.10 -2.36 7.07
N TRP A 183 5.19 -2.33 6.10
CA TRP A 183 5.33 -1.60 4.84
C TRP A 183 5.45 -0.07 5.03
N VAL A 184 4.90 0.50 6.10
CA VAL A 184 5.12 1.93 6.42
C VAL A 184 6.58 2.22 6.74
N LEU A 185 7.31 1.27 7.29
CA LEU A 185 8.75 1.41 7.54
C LEU A 185 9.53 1.39 6.24
N THR A 186 9.10 0.57 5.24
CA THR A 186 9.70 0.59 3.90
C THR A 186 9.43 1.92 3.20
N ASP A 187 8.21 2.47 3.29
CA ASP A 187 7.89 3.78 2.73
C ASP A 187 8.85 4.87 3.25
N PHE A 188 9.15 4.87 4.56
CA PHE A 188 10.15 5.79 5.12
C PHE A 188 11.54 5.58 4.55
N LEU A 189 12.02 4.32 4.55
CA LEU A 189 13.34 3.97 4.04
C LEU A 189 13.47 4.36 2.56
N GLU A 190 12.47 4.07 1.79
CA GLU A 190 12.47 4.31 0.35
C GLU A 190 12.49 5.79 0.01
N ASN A 191 11.73 6.61 0.73
CA ASN A 191 11.80 8.06 0.58
C ASN A 191 13.20 8.60 0.90
N VAL A 192 13.84 8.10 1.98
CA VAL A 192 15.20 8.50 2.34
C VAL A 192 16.21 8.02 1.31
N LEU A 193 16.12 6.77 0.86
CA LEU A 193 17.03 6.20 -0.13
C LEU A 193 16.91 6.91 -1.49
N LEU A 194 15.67 7.07 -1.97
CA LEU A 194 15.39 7.75 -3.23
C LEU A 194 15.84 9.21 -3.19
N GLY A 195 15.57 9.92 -2.10
CA GLY A 195 15.97 11.32 -1.94
C GLY A 195 17.47 11.51 -1.76
N SER A 196 18.21 10.52 -1.20
CA SER A 196 19.66 10.62 -1.00
C SER A 196 20.48 10.01 -2.14
N SER A 197 19.97 9.00 -2.83
CA SER A 197 20.68 8.30 -3.92
C SER A 197 19.71 7.74 -4.96
N PRO A 198 19.12 8.59 -5.83
CA PRO A 198 18.17 8.13 -6.87
C PRO A 198 18.78 7.07 -7.80
N SER A 199 20.08 7.19 -8.11
CA SER A 199 20.78 6.23 -8.98
C SER A 199 20.91 4.83 -8.34
N THR A 200 21.18 4.75 -7.05
CA THR A 200 21.20 3.47 -6.33
C THR A 200 19.80 2.90 -6.25
N TYR A 201 18.79 3.72 -5.97
CA TYR A 201 17.40 3.28 -5.94
C TYR A 201 17.00 2.63 -7.27
N GLN A 202 17.26 3.33 -8.39
CA GLN A 202 16.96 2.82 -9.73
C GLN A 202 17.74 1.54 -10.06
N ALA A 203 19.03 1.48 -9.70
CA ALA A 203 19.84 0.27 -9.92
C ALA A 203 19.30 -0.93 -9.17
N LEU A 204 18.83 -0.75 -7.94
CA LEU A 204 18.17 -1.82 -7.15
C LEU A 204 16.83 -2.22 -7.74
N ALA A 205 16.03 -1.25 -8.20
CA ALA A 205 14.71 -1.48 -8.78
C ALA A 205 14.75 -2.26 -10.10
N THR A 206 15.85 -2.18 -10.84
CA THR A 206 16.03 -2.84 -12.16
C THR A 206 16.92 -4.08 -12.12
N ALA A 207 17.55 -4.37 -10.99
CA ALA A 207 18.43 -5.52 -10.86
C ALA A 207 17.65 -6.83 -10.82
N ALA A 208 18.10 -7.84 -11.58
CA ALA A 208 17.52 -9.17 -11.54
C ALA A 208 17.69 -9.86 -10.16
N HIS A 209 18.78 -9.57 -9.47
CA HIS A 209 19.10 -10.07 -8.11
C HIS A 209 19.63 -8.90 -7.28
N PRO A 210 18.77 -8.04 -6.73
CA PRO A 210 19.21 -6.88 -5.97
C PRO A 210 19.92 -7.30 -4.68
N ARG A 211 21.03 -6.63 -4.38
CA ARG A 211 21.85 -6.81 -3.17
C ARG A 211 21.83 -5.51 -2.37
N LEU A 212 20.76 -5.31 -1.59
CA LEU A 212 20.55 -4.11 -0.79
C LEU A 212 21.62 -4.02 0.33
N SER A 213 21.95 -5.17 0.95
CA SER A 213 22.93 -5.26 2.04
C SER A 213 24.35 -4.81 1.64
N GLU A 214 24.65 -4.85 0.33
CA GLU A 214 25.96 -4.49 -0.22
C GLU A 214 26.04 -3.03 -0.68
N GLN A 215 24.91 -2.28 -0.63
CA GLN A 215 24.87 -0.90 -1.11
C GLN A 215 25.21 0.10 -0.01
N PRO A 216 26.30 0.89 -0.15
CA PRO A 216 26.65 1.92 0.82
C PRO A 216 25.55 2.97 1.02
N ALA A 217 24.81 3.32 -0.05
CA ALA A 217 23.68 4.25 0.03
C ALA A 217 22.52 3.69 0.86
N PHE A 218 22.27 2.37 0.81
CA PHE A 218 21.26 1.72 1.64
C PHE A 218 21.64 1.77 3.12
N ALA A 219 22.89 1.48 3.45
CA ALA A 219 23.41 1.64 4.80
C ALA A 219 23.33 3.09 5.30
N ALA A 220 23.60 4.07 4.42
CA ALA A 220 23.47 5.50 4.74
C ALA A 220 22.00 5.87 5.00
N ALA A 221 21.05 5.37 4.21
CA ALA A 221 19.62 5.58 4.43
C ALA A 221 19.14 5.02 5.79
N LEU A 222 19.58 3.82 6.17
CA LEU A 222 19.32 3.27 7.52
C LEU A 222 19.85 4.17 8.63
N ARG A 223 21.07 4.72 8.48
CA ARG A 223 21.64 5.65 9.50
C ARG A 223 20.83 6.95 9.58
N LEU A 224 20.37 7.50 8.47
CA LEU A 224 19.52 8.71 8.44
C LEU A 224 18.19 8.46 9.15
N LEU A 225 17.52 7.34 8.87
CA LEU A 225 16.33 6.92 9.61
C LEU A 225 16.64 6.70 11.09
N GLY A 226 17.74 6.02 11.37
CA GLY A 226 18.21 5.77 12.73
C GLY A 226 18.36 7.06 13.52
N THR A 227 18.92 8.10 12.94
CA THR A 227 19.05 9.43 13.56
C THR A 227 17.69 10.02 13.94
N MET A 228 16.67 9.85 13.11
CA MET A 228 15.31 10.32 13.41
C MET A 228 14.63 9.48 14.47
N TRP A 229 14.63 8.16 14.32
CA TRP A 229 13.82 7.26 15.17
C TRP A 229 14.46 6.96 16.53
N SER A 230 15.79 7.08 16.65
CA SER A 230 16.49 6.90 17.92
C SER A 230 16.38 8.11 18.86
N ALA A 231 15.99 9.28 18.31
CA ALA A 231 15.95 10.50 19.10
C ALA A 231 14.90 10.39 20.23
N PRO A 232 15.28 10.69 21.50
CA PRO A 232 14.37 10.60 22.62
C PRO A 232 13.14 11.47 22.45
N GLY A 233 11.97 10.89 22.71
CA GLY A 233 10.71 11.63 22.66
C GLY A 233 10.14 11.91 21.26
N VAL A 234 10.75 11.40 20.19
CA VAL A 234 10.26 11.60 18.82
C VAL A 234 9.03 10.73 18.54
N LEU A 235 9.05 9.46 18.90
CA LEU A 235 7.94 8.54 18.64
C LEU A 235 6.84 8.62 19.68
N ALA A 236 5.60 8.77 19.25
CA ALA A 236 4.42 8.77 20.12
C ALA A 236 4.22 7.39 20.75
N GLY A 237 4.29 7.35 22.10
CA GLY A 237 4.19 6.11 22.87
C GLY A 237 5.43 5.19 22.76
N GLY A 238 6.51 5.66 22.13
CA GLY A 238 7.75 4.89 22.00
C GLY A 238 7.68 3.76 20.98
N VAL A 239 8.70 2.90 20.99
CA VAL A 239 8.81 1.76 20.06
C VAL A 239 7.70 0.75 20.29
N GLU A 240 7.40 0.41 21.53
CA GLU A 240 6.38 -0.59 21.89
C GLU A 240 5.02 -0.21 21.28
N ARG A 241 4.66 1.08 21.34
CA ARG A 241 3.43 1.58 20.72
C ARG A 241 3.51 1.49 19.21
N SER A 242 4.61 1.92 18.60
CA SER A 242 4.82 1.89 17.16
C SER A 242 4.69 0.47 16.59
N LEU A 243 5.24 -0.55 17.27
CA LEU A 243 5.22 -1.94 16.82
C LEU A 243 3.83 -2.59 16.76
N VAL A 244 2.85 -2.04 17.49
CA VAL A 244 1.47 -2.55 17.50
C VAL A 244 0.50 -1.62 16.78
N GLN A 245 0.94 -0.44 16.35
CA GLN A 245 0.12 0.48 15.56
C GLN A 245 0.06 0.05 14.10
N GLN A 246 -1.15 -0.12 13.60
CA GLN A 246 -1.44 -0.24 12.19
C GLN A 246 -1.56 1.15 11.54
N PHE A 247 -1.57 1.19 10.22
CA PHE A 247 -1.62 2.43 9.44
C PHE A 247 -2.76 3.38 9.87
N PRO A 248 -4.03 2.93 10.00
CA PRO A 248 -5.10 3.81 10.47
C PRO A 248 -4.88 4.30 11.90
N ASP A 249 -4.31 3.47 12.78
CA ASP A 249 -4.09 3.82 14.18
C ASP A 249 -3.09 4.98 14.33
N ALA A 250 -2.02 4.98 13.54
CA ALA A 250 -1.05 6.07 13.56
C ALA A 250 -1.66 7.41 13.10
N ILE A 251 -2.59 7.37 12.14
CA ILE A 251 -3.36 8.55 11.73
C ILE A 251 -4.26 9.04 12.86
N VAL A 252 -4.94 8.11 13.55
CA VAL A 252 -5.80 8.41 14.70
C VAL A 252 -5.00 8.97 15.88
N GLU A 253 -3.75 8.55 16.08
CA GLU A 253 -2.85 9.15 17.09
C GLU A 253 -2.65 10.65 16.85
N VAL A 254 -2.54 11.08 15.60
CA VAL A 254 -2.35 12.49 15.23
C VAL A 254 -3.66 13.26 15.33
N PHE A 255 -4.70 12.81 14.62
CA PHE A 255 -5.90 13.61 14.38
C PHE A 255 -7.01 13.36 15.40
N GLY A 256 -7.15 12.13 15.87
CA GLY A 256 -8.15 11.74 16.88
C GLY A 256 -7.66 11.95 18.31
N HIS A 257 -6.61 11.24 18.69
CA HIS A 257 -6.08 11.28 20.06
C HIS A 257 -5.19 12.48 20.33
N ARG A 258 -4.66 13.14 19.29
CA ARG A 258 -3.79 14.32 19.39
C ARG A 258 -2.52 14.07 20.23
N ARG A 259 -2.00 12.83 20.19
CA ARG A 259 -0.81 12.41 20.92
C ARG A 259 0.47 12.52 20.08
N ALA A 260 0.34 12.78 18.78
CA ALA A 260 1.45 13.10 17.88
C ALA A 260 1.14 14.35 17.06
N ALA A 261 2.17 14.99 16.51
CA ALA A 261 2.02 16.16 15.65
C ALA A 261 1.79 15.76 14.20
N MET A 262 2.47 14.70 13.70
CA MET A 262 2.49 14.30 12.30
C MET A 262 2.61 12.78 12.11
N VAL A 263 2.31 12.33 10.89
CA VAL A 263 2.44 10.93 10.45
C VAL A 263 2.83 10.89 8.97
N LEU A 264 3.80 10.04 8.59
CA LEU A 264 4.01 9.66 7.18
C LEU A 264 2.87 8.73 6.78
N ALA A 265 2.10 9.15 5.79
CA ALA A 265 0.98 8.36 5.29
C ALA A 265 0.63 8.77 3.87
N SER A 266 0.38 7.79 3.02
CA SER A 266 0.03 7.96 1.61
C SER A 266 -1.29 8.74 1.43
N ASP A 267 -1.63 9.07 0.19
CA ASP A 267 -2.89 9.76 -0.18
C ASP A 267 -4.15 9.06 0.34
N PHE A 268 -4.17 7.73 0.39
CA PHE A 268 -5.31 6.96 0.90
C PHE A 268 -5.53 7.08 2.42
N ALA A 269 -4.67 7.81 3.13
CA ALA A 269 -4.91 8.26 4.50
C ALA A 269 -6.04 9.29 4.62
N GLU A 270 -6.32 10.06 3.56
CA GLU A 270 -7.22 11.21 3.61
C GLU A 270 -8.58 10.93 4.25
N PRO A 271 -9.31 9.83 3.92
CA PRO A 271 -10.61 9.56 4.55
C PRO A 271 -10.51 9.35 6.06
N VAL A 272 -9.44 8.70 6.53
CA VAL A 272 -9.20 8.50 7.98
C VAL A 272 -8.84 9.82 8.64
N VAL A 273 -7.94 10.61 8.04
CA VAL A 273 -7.57 11.96 8.52
C VAL A 273 -8.81 12.82 8.69
N ARG A 274 -9.67 12.91 7.66
CA ARG A 274 -10.90 13.74 7.70
C ARG A 274 -11.94 13.22 8.69
N SER A 275 -12.03 11.91 8.88
CA SER A 275 -12.98 11.30 9.80
C SER A 275 -12.64 11.57 11.27
N PHE A 276 -11.36 11.69 11.60
CA PHE A 276 -10.89 11.84 12.99
C PHE A 276 -10.43 13.25 13.33
N ALA A 277 -10.21 14.12 12.36
CA ALA A 277 -9.88 15.53 12.64
C ALA A 277 -11.10 16.27 13.16
N ALA A 278 -11.01 16.78 14.37
CA ALA A 278 -12.11 17.56 14.98
C ALA A 278 -12.34 18.93 14.29
N ASN A 279 -11.33 19.44 13.58
CA ASN A 279 -11.39 20.67 12.82
C ASN A 279 -10.77 20.45 11.43
N PRO A 280 -11.54 20.54 10.35
CA PRO A 280 -11.01 20.45 9.00
C PRO A 280 -9.89 21.47 8.69
N GLY A 281 -9.90 22.65 9.34
CA GLY A 281 -8.84 23.64 9.20
C GLY A 281 -7.54 23.27 9.92
N ASP A 282 -7.52 22.20 10.73
CA ASP A 282 -6.32 21.67 11.38
C ASP A 282 -5.77 20.43 10.67
N ILE A 283 -6.00 20.34 9.38
CA ILE A 283 -5.45 19.31 8.49
C ILE A 283 -4.53 20.00 7.48
N ALA A 284 -3.28 19.56 7.41
CA ALA A 284 -2.39 19.93 6.33
C ALA A 284 -1.44 18.77 6.00
N MET A 285 -0.73 18.92 4.90
CA MET A 285 0.21 17.94 4.41
C MET A 285 1.42 18.67 3.81
N PHE A 286 2.62 18.17 4.06
CA PHE A 286 3.79 18.47 3.27
C PHE A 286 4.30 17.19 2.59
N THR A 287 4.98 17.34 1.45
CA THR A 287 5.61 16.21 0.76
C THR A 287 6.92 15.86 1.46
N PHE A 288 7.34 14.59 1.40
CA PHE A 288 8.61 14.18 1.98
C PHE A 288 9.72 15.12 1.51
N PRO A 289 10.44 15.78 2.42
CA PRO A 289 11.31 16.86 2.03
C PRO A 289 12.59 16.36 1.32
N PRO A 290 13.19 17.20 0.46
CA PRO A 290 14.50 16.92 -0.11
C PRO A 290 15.55 16.62 0.96
N MET A 291 16.43 15.66 0.68
CA MET A 291 17.49 15.25 1.61
C MET A 291 18.60 16.28 1.76
N SER A 292 18.78 17.12 0.73
CA SER A 292 19.79 18.19 0.69
C SER A 292 19.28 19.40 -0.07
N PRO A 293 19.83 20.61 0.18
CA PRO A 293 19.49 21.80 -0.58
C PRO A 293 19.73 21.62 -2.09
N GLY A 294 18.75 22.02 -2.90
CA GLY A 294 18.84 21.95 -4.36
C GLY A 294 18.58 20.56 -4.96
N THR A 295 18.31 19.52 -4.15
CA THR A 295 17.85 18.23 -4.67
C THR A 295 16.32 18.21 -4.80
N ALA A 296 15.81 17.37 -5.68
CA ALA A 296 14.37 17.16 -5.80
C ALA A 296 13.82 16.37 -4.59
N ALA A 297 12.59 16.67 -4.21
CA ALA A 297 11.86 15.84 -3.24
C ALA A 297 11.61 14.43 -3.81
N PRO A 298 11.79 13.36 -3.03
CA PRO A 298 11.45 12.01 -3.48
C PRO A 298 9.94 11.87 -3.67
N VAL A 299 9.55 11.09 -4.68
CA VAL A 299 8.16 10.68 -4.91
C VAL A 299 8.15 9.18 -5.13
N VAL A 300 7.78 8.44 -4.10
CA VAL A 300 7.60 7.00 -4.15
C VAL A 300 6.16 6.71 -4.59
N VAL A 301 6.02 5.99 -5.69
CA VAL A 301 4.75 5.64 -6.32
C VAL A 301 4.38 4.21 -5.98
N GLY A 302 3.17 3.99 -5.54
CA GLY A 302 2.58 2.66 -5.38
C GLY A 302 1.23 2.58 -6.06
N GLY A 303 0.49 1.54 -5.76
CA GLY A 303 -0.91 1.44 -6.16
C GLY A 303 -1.35 0.01 -6.49
N ASP A 304 -2.63 -0.12 -6.78
CA ASP A 304 -3.27 -1.41 -7.04
C ASP A 304 -3.49 -1.59 -8.54
N VAL A 305 -3.23 -2.80 -9.03
CA VAL A 305 -3.45 -3.17 -10.42
C VAL A 305 -4.48 -4.29 -10.56
N MET A 306 -5.28 -4.21 -11.61
CA MET A 306 -6.19 -5.28 -12.01
C MET A 306 -5.42 -6.36 -12.73
N VAL A 307 -5.52 -7.61 -12.30
CA VAL A 307 -4.96 -8.78 -12.98
C VAL A 307 -6.00 -9.90 -13.10
N LEU A 308 -5.95 -10.65 -14.19
CA LEU A 308 -6.89 -11.72 -14.50
C LEU A 308 -6.20 -13.09 -14.33
N PRO A 309 -6.46 -13.83 -13.23
CA PRO A 309 -5.97 -15.21 -13.08
C PRO A 309 -6.56 -16.16 -14.14
N LYS A 310 -5.74 -17.09 -14.65
CA LYS A 310 -6.17 -18.13 -15.62
C LYS A 310 -7.07 -19.19 -14.98
N PRO A 311 -8.11 -19.68 -15.68
CA PRO A 311 -8.69 -19.09 -16.89
C PRO A 311 -9.66 -17.97 -16.54
N ALA A 312 -9.56 -16.82 -17.22
CA ALA A 312 -10.50 -15.72 -17.06
C ALA A 312 -11.74 -15.92 -17.95
N GLY A 313 -12.93 -15.80 -17.35
CA GLY A 313 -14.20 -15.82 -18.06
C GLY A 313 -14.53 -14.47 -18.72
N ASP A 314 -15.52 -14.48 -19.63
CA ASP A 314 -15.96 -13.27 -20.33
C ASP A 314 -16.55 -12.23 -19.38
N ASP A 315 -17.27 -12.66 -18.34
CA ASP A 315 -17.82 -11.75 -17.33
C ASP A 315 -16.72 -11.01 -16.54
N ALA A 316 -15.58 -11.68 -16.25
CA ALA A 316 -14.43 -11.04 -15.60
C ALA A 316 -13.75 -10.02 -16.53
N ARG A 317 -13.64 -10.34 -17.82
CA ARG A 317 -13.11 -9.43 -18.85
C ARG A 317 -14.02 -8.21 -19.05
N ASP A 318 -15.35 -8.40 -19.02
CA ASP A 318 -16.32 -7.29 -19.06
C ASP A 318 -16.19 -6.41 -17.82
N LEU A 319 -16.06 -7.00 -16.63
CA LEU A 319 -15.88 -6.24 -15.38
C LEU A 319 -14.61 -5.37 -15.44
N VAL A 320 -13.49 -5.92 -15.92
CA VAL A 320 -12.24 -5.14 -16.12
C VAL A 320 -12.46 -3.96 -17.06
N ARG A 321 -13.17 -4.16 -18.19
CA ARG A 321 -13.48 -3.05 -19.13
C ARG A 321 -14.28 -1.95 -18.47
N ARG A 322 -15.27 -2.31 -17.65
CA ARG A 322 -16.12 -1.33 -16.93
C ARG A 322 -15.33 -0.60 -15.85
N LEU A 323 -14.52 -1.31 -15.08
CA LEU A 323 -13.66 -0.71 -14.05
C LEU A 323 -12.57 0.19 -14.64
N ALA A 324 -12.09 -0.12 -15.83
CA ALA A 324 -11.11 0.70 -16.55
C ALA A 324 -11.70 1.98 -17.18
N ALA A 325 -13.02 2.17 -17.15
CA ALA A 325 -13.62 3.41 -17.62
C ALA A 325 -13.31 4.56 -16.64
N PRO A 326 -12.87 5.74 -17.13
CA PRO A 326 -12.44 6.85 -16.25
C PRO A 326 -13.48 7.30 -15.22
N ALA A 327 -14.78 7.23 -15.56
CA ALA A 327 -15.87 7.61 -14.65
C ALA A 327 -16.23 6.52 -13.64
N ALA A 328 -15.75 5.29 -13.80
CA ALA A 328 -16.05 4.18 -12.88
C ALA A 328 -15.64 4.52 -11.44
N VAL A 329 -14.49 5.14 -11.27
CA VAL A 329 -13.86 5.44 -9.98
C VAL A 329 -14.30 6.78 -9.35
N ASP A 330 -15.18 7.55 -10.02
CA ASP A 330 -15.66 8.84 -9.50
C ASP A 330 -16.26 8.76 -8.09
N PRO A 331 -17.04 7.73 -7.70
CA PRO A 331 -17.53 7.60 -6.33
C PRO A 331 -16.43 7.47 -5.29
N TRP A 332 -15.35 6.74 -5.59
CA TRP A 332 -14.22 6.62 -4.67
C TRP A 332 -13.41 7.91 -4.61
N ILE A 333 -13.18 8.57 -5.74
CA ILE A 333 -12.54 9.90 -5.77
C ILE A 333 -13.33 10.89 -4.91
N ALA A 334 -14.65 10.89 -5.00
CA ALA A 334 -15.51 11.74 -4.18
C ALA A 334 -15.46 11.40 -2.68
N ALA A 335 -15.26 10.12 -2.34
CA ALA A 335 -15.05 9.67 -0.95
C ALA A 335 -13.66 10.04 -0.40
N GLY A 336 -12.70 10.36 -1.27
CA GLY A 336 -11.31 10.68 -0.92
C GLY A 336 -10.37 9.47 -0.90
N GLY A 337 -9.08 9.73 -0.85
CA GLY A 337 -8.04 8.70 -0.72
C GLY A 337 -7.86 7.82 -1.96
N PHE A 338 -8.20 8.32 -3.14
CA PHE A 338 -8.04 7.63 -4.41
C PHE A 338 -7.37 8.54 -5.43
N LEU A 339 -6.30 8.09 -6.04
CA LEU A 339 -5.68 8.73 -7.20
C LEU A 339 -5.79 7.80 -8.41
N ALA A 340 -6.32 8.33 -9.53
CA ALA A 340 -6.35 7.61 -10.80
C ALA A 340 -5.12 7.95 -11.63
N ASP A 341 -4.58 6.97 -12.35
CA ASP A 341 -3.42 7.17 -13.21
C ASP A 341 -3.65 8.30 -14.24
N GLY A 342 -2.72 9.24 -14.30
CA GLY A 342 -2.77 10.39 -15.21
C GLY A 342 -3.80 11.48 -14.86
N ARG A 343 -4.69 11.28 -13.90
CA ARG A 343 -5.72 12.27 -13.53
C ARG A 343 -5.19 13.24 -12.47
N THR A 344 -5.33 14.55 -12.70
CA THR A 344 -4.81 15.61 -11.80
C THR A 344 -5.89 16.56 -11.28
N THR A 345 -7.18 16.29 -11.55
CA THR A 345 -8.30 17.15 -11.18
C THR A 345 -9.45 16.35 -10.58
N GLY A 346 -10.32 17.03 -9.86
CA GLY A 346 -11.46 16.41 -9.19
C GLY A 346 -11.14 15.89 -7.78
N TYR A 347 -10.00 16.26 -7.22
CA TYR A 347 -9.53 15.87 -5.88
C TYR A 347 -9.61 17.04 -4.89
N SER A 348 -9.42 16.73 -3.61
CA SER A 348 -9.13 17.74 -2.58
C SER A 348 -7.83 18.50 -2.91
N PRO A 349 -7.59 19.67 -2.29
CA PRO A 349 -6.35 20.42 -2.51
C PRO A 349 -5.07 19.59 -2.23
N GLU A 350 -5.09 18.78 -1.17
CA GLU A 350 -3.99 17.90 -0.78
C GLU A 350 -3.74 16.84 -1.84
N LEU A 351 -4.77 16.09 -2.22
CA LEU A 351 -4.67 15.04 -3.23
C LEU A 351 -4.37 15.61 -4.63
N THR A 352 -4.88 16.79 -4.96
CA THR A 352 -4.52 17.47 -6.22
C THR A 352 -3.02 17.74 -6.31
N ARG A 353 -2.39 18.12 -5.19
CA ARG A 353 -0.93 18.33 -5.12
C ARG A 353 -0.17 17.03 -5.35
N LEU A 354 -0.58 15.96 -4.68
CA LEU A 354 0.02 14.63 -4.82
C LEU A 354 -0.17 14.07 -6.24
N ALA A 355 -1.35 14.18 -6.82
CA ALA A 355 -1.63 13.75 -8.19
C ALA A 355 -0.75 14.47 -9.22
N LYS A 356 -0.53 15.77 -9.07
CA LYS A 356 0.37 16.54 -9.96
C LYS A 356 1.81 16.07 -9.88
N GLN A 357 2.29 15.62 -8.71
CA GLN A 357 3.64 15.05 -8.59
C GLN A 357 3.79 13.77 -9.38
N LEU A 358 2.76 12.91 -9.39
CA LEU A 358 2.78 11.62 -10.08
C LEU A 358 2.86 11.74 -11.61
N VAL A 359 2.43 12.86 -12.19
CA VAL A 359 2.49 13.10 -13.64
C VAL A 359 3.67 13.99 -14.06
N THR A 360 4.51 14.41 -13.10
CA THR A 360 5.67 15.26 -13.37
C THR A 360 6.93 14.39 -13.41
N PRO A 361 7.48 14.07 -14.60
CA PRO A 361 8.66 13.22 -14.69
C PRO A 361 9.87 13.86 -14.01
N THR A 362 10.43 13.18 -13.03
CA THR A 362 11.70 13.57 -12.38
C THR A 362 12.51 12.32 -12.07
N ALA A 363 13.83 12.45 -11.93
CA ALA A 363 14.69 11.34 -11.50
C ALA A 363 14.35 10.84 -10.09
N SER A 364 13.65 11.67 -9.30
CA SER A 364 13.20 11.36 -7.94
C SER A 364 11.77 10.84 -7.88
N LEU A 365 11.12 10.53 -9.03
CA LEU A 365 9.85 9.82 -9.11
C LEU A 365 10.15 8.38 -9.50
N GLN A 366 9.91 7.45 -8.58
CA GLN A 366 10.18 6.04 -8.76
C GLN A 366 9.05 5.20 -8.17
N PHE A 367 8.84 4.01 -8.75
CA PHE A 367 7.92 3.05 -8.17
C PHE A 367 8.52 2.47 -6.89
N ASP A 368 7.65 2.15 -5.91
CA ASP A 368 7.99 1.52 -4.65
C ASP A 368 8.93 0.33 -4.85
N LEU A 369 10.07 0.39 -4.20
CA LEU A 369 11.12 -0.62 -4.34
C LEU A 369 10.69 -1.95 -3.70
N SER A 370 10.07 -1.91 -2.53
CA SER A 370 9.62 -3.11 -1.82
C SER A 370 8.57 -3.86 -2.63
N ASP A 371 7.66 -3.15 -3.30
CA ASP A 371 6.66 -3.75 -4.19
C ASP A 371 7.29 -4.41 -5.44
N ARG A 372 8.51 -4.03 -5.83
CA ARG A 372 9.27 -4.65 -6.92
C ARG A 372 10.09 -5.86 -6.50
N LEU A 373 10.48 -5.94 -5.23
CA LEU A 373 11.43 -6.93 -4.73
C LEU A 373 10.80 -8.29 -4.39
N GLY A 374 9.48 -8.46 -4.59
CA GLY A 374 8.78 -9.70 -4.25
C GLY A 374 9.02 -10.09 -2.79
N ARG A 375 9.46 -11.33 -2.52
CA ARG A 375 9.68 -11.82 -1.14
C ARG A 375 10.72 -11.04 -0.34
N LEU A 376 11.68 -10.41 -1.00
CA LEU A 376 12.67 -9.58 -0.31
C LEU A 376 12.03 -8.30 0.22
N GLY A 377 10.99 -7.77 -0.45
CA GLY A 377 10.27 -6.57 -0.05
C GLY A 377 9.17 -6.80 0.99
N ASP A 378 8.75 -8.05 1.24
CA ASP A 378 7.57 -8.40 2.03
C ASP A 378 7.85 -8.57 3.54
N ILE A 379 6.86 -9.13 4.25
CA ILE A 379 6.86 -9.39 5.69
C ILE A 379 8.05 -10.26 6.16
N ASN A 380 8.53 -11.17 5.32
CA ASN A 380 9.67 -12.05 5.62
C ASN A 380 11.01 -11.40 5.25
N GLY A 381 10.98 -10.34 4.48
CA GLY A 381 12.12 -9.58 3.99
C GLY A 381 12.34 -8.25 4.73
N LEU A 382 12.22 -7.15 3.99
CA LEU A 382 12.51 -5.80 4.48
C LEU A 382 11.66 -5.39 5.68
N TRP A 383 10.39 -5.77 5.73
CA TRP A 383 9.53 -5.40 6.87
C TRP A 383 10.10 -5.94 8.17
N ARG A 384 10.48 -7.22 8.21
CA ARG A 384 11.08 -7.84 9.38
C ARG A 384 12.41 -7.21 9.75
N VAL A 385 13.25 -6.92 8.77
CA VAL A 385 14.56 -6.28 8.99
C VAL A 385 14.39 -4.89 9.60
N LEU A 386 13.50 -4.06 9.04
CA LEU A 386 13.24 -2.71 9.54
C LEU A 386 12.56 -2.70 10.91
N THR A 387 11.65 -3.63 11.16
CA THR A 387 11.06 -3.82 12.51
C THR A 387 12.15 -4.15 13.52
N GLY A 388 13.06 -5.09 13.20
CA GLY A 388 14.21 -5.41 14.04
C GLY A 388 15.18 -4.24 14.23
N PHE A 389 15.38 -3.43 13.20
CA PHE A 389 16.16 -2.19 13.27
C PHE A 389 15.51 -1.19 14.25
N LEU A 390 14.22 -0.92 14.10
CA LEU A 390 13.45 -0.03 14.96
C LEU A 390 13.54 -0.45 16.45
N VAL A 391 13.40 -1.74 16.73
CA VAL A 391 13.53 -2.29 18.10
C VAL A 391 14.91 -2.02 18.69
N ARG A 392 15.96 -2.05 17.89
CA ARG A 392 17.34 -1.83 18.35
C ARG A 392 17.62 -0.36 18.66
N ILE A 393 17.05 0.58 17.90
CA ILE A 393 17.40 2.00 17.98
C ILE A 393 16.42 2.84 18.78
N GLY A 394 15.15 2.48 18.84
CA GLY A 394 14.08 3.36 19.25
C GLY A 394 14.25 3.98 20.62
N GLY A 395 14.33 5.30 20.66
CA GLY A 395 14.46 6.10 21.88
C GLY A 395 15.78 5.95 22.64
N ARG A 396 16.77 5.24 22.07
CA ARG A 396 18.05 4.93 22.74
C ARG A 396 19.18 5.91 22.44
N GLY A 397 18.91 6.92 21.60
CA GLY A 397 19.92 7.89 21.16
C GLY A 397 20.70 7.41 19.93
N SER A 398 21.48 8.33 19.37
CA SER A 398 22.19 8.10 18.09
C SER A 398 23.35 7.10 18.17
N ASP A 399 23.88 6.85 19.37
CA ASP A 399 25.10 6.07 19.57
C ASP A 399 24.89 4.57 19.22
N VAL A 400 23.64 4.08 19.32
CA VAL A 400 23.30 2.69 18.96
C VAL A 400 23.05 2.49 17.45
N VAL A 401 22.95 3.56 16.66
CA VAL A 401 22.58 3.50 15.24
C VAL A 401 23.60 2.76 14.39
N PRO A 402 24.93 2.95 14.56
CA PRO A 402 25.93 2.20 13.79
C PRO A 402 25.78 0.69 13.93
N ASP A 403 25.77 0.18 15.17
CA ASP A 403 25.65 -1.26 15.45
C ASP A 403 24.31 -1.84 14.98
N ALA A 404 23.23 -1.08 15.15
CA ALA A 404 21.91 -1.49 14.67
C ALA A 404 21.86 -1.55 13.13
N THR A 405 22.56 -0.63 12.44
CA THR A 405 22.68 -0.64 10.98
C THR A 405 23.43 -1.89 10.50
N GLU A 406 24.57 -2.21 11.12
CA GLU A 406 25.35 -3.42 10.79
C GLU A 406 24.52 -4.69 11.00
N ALA A 407 23.79 -4.76 12.13
CA ALA A 407 22.90 -5.88 12.41
C ALA A 407 21.77 -6.01 11.38
N ALA A 408 21.16 -4.89 10.95
CA ALA A 408 20.11 -4.89 9.92
C ALA A 408 20.65 -5.37 8.56
N LEU A 409 21.85 -4.92 8.16
CA LEU A 409 22.50 -5.37 6.93
C LEU A 409 22.86 -6.85 6.98
N ALA A 410 23.32 -7.35 8.14
CA ALA A 410 23.63 -8.77 8.33
C ALA A 410 22.37 -9.66 8.23
N GLU A 411 21.22 -9.20 8.78
CA GLU A 411 19.94 -9.91 8.62
C GLU A 411 19.46 -9.87 7.18
N LEU A 412 19.58 -8.71 6.51
CA LEU A 412 19.17 -8.55 5.12
C LEU A 412 19.99 -9.49 4.20
N LYS A 413 21.28 -9.60 4.42
CA LYS A 413 22.16 -10.51 3.67
C LYS A 413 21.73 -11.99 3.77
N LYS A 414 21.15 -12.41 4.90
CA LYS A 414 20.59 -13.77 5.06
C LYS A 414 19.30 -13.97 4.25
N VAL A 415 18.52 -12.91 4.07
CA VAL A 415 17.28 -12.96 3.27
C VAL A 415 17.59 -12.94 1.77
N GLU A 416 18.70 -12.30 1.38
CA GLU A 416 19.18 -12.21 0.00
C GLU A 416 19.91 -13.50 -0.48
N SER A 417 20.28 -14.40 0.44
CA SER A 417 20.97 -15.67 0.12
C SER A 417 20.00 -16.78 -0.24
#